data_285623c3783a9715c0be0ea018014d86
#
_entry.id   285623c3783a9715c0be0ea018014d86
#
_cell.length_a   1.000
_cell.length_b   1.000
_cell.length_c   1.000
_cell.angle_alpha   90.00
_cell.angle_beta   90.00
_cell.angle_gamma   90.00
#
_symmetry.space_group_name_H-M   'P 1'
#
loop_
_entity.id
_entity.type
_entity.pdbx_description
1 polymer ?
#
loop_
_entity_poly.entity_id
_entity_poly.type
_entity_poly.pdbx_seq_one_letter_code
_entity_poly.pdbx_strand_id
1 'polypeptide(L)'
;MNATLRLTRAAFGAVQRTSPRLAALWAARLFCSPPRRYISERMAGWLANGRRFDVNVGGKRVAAWSWGERGPGVLLVHGWGSRGARFVELGGVLLSSG
;
A
#
# COMPACT_ATOMS: atom_id res chain seq x y z
N MET A 1 21.95 5.36 8.45
CA MET A 1 21.39 4.02 8.13
C MET A 1 21.25 3.26 9.45
N ASN A 2 20.04 2.79 9.75
CA ASN A 2 19.79 2.10 11.02
C ASN A 2 20.40 0.69 11.03
N ALA A 3 20.57 0.12 12.24
CA ALA A 3 21.21 -1.18 12.46
C ALA A 3 20.47 -2.30 11.71
N THR A 4 19.14 -2.27 11.69
CA THR A 4 18.31 -3.28 11.00
C THR A 4 18.65 -3.35 9.51
N LEU A 5 18.76 -2.21 8.85
CA LEU A 5 19.08 -2.15 7.43
C LEU A 5 20.50 -2.64 7.14
N ARG A 6 21.46 -2.32 8.01
CA ARG A 6 22.84 -2.81 7.89
C ARG A 6 22.91 -4.34 8.02
N LEU A 7 22.21 -4.88 9.01
CA LEU A 7 22.13 -6.33 9.23
C LEU A 7 21.44 -7.02 8.06
N THR A 8 20.35 -6.49 7.55
CA THR A 8 19.64 -7.04 6.39
C THR A 8 20.54 -7.08 5.15
N ARG A 9 21.29 -5.99 4.90
CA ARG A 9 22.24 -5.94 3.77
C ARG A 9 23.35 -6.96 3.91
N ALA A 10 23.92 -7.12 5.11
CA ALA A 10 24.96 -8.09 5.36
C ALA A 10 24.46 -9.53 5.19
N ALA A 11 23.29 -9.83 5.74
CA ALA A 11 22.66 -11.14 5.62
C ALA A 11 22.33 -11.46 4.15
N PHE A 12 21.78 -10.49 3.41
CA PHE A 12 21.46 -10.65 2.00
C PHE A 12 22.71 -10.92 1.17
N GLY A 13 23.81 -10.17 1.44
CA GLY A 13 25.11 -10.38 0.79
C GLY A 13 25.67 -11.78 1.04
N ALA A 14 25.55 -12.29 2.25
CA ALA A 14 25.99 -13.64 2.60
C ALA A 14 25.15 -14.71 1.86
N VAL A 15 23.84 -14.59 1.85
CA VAL A 15 22.94 -15.50 1.14
C VAL A 15 23.19 -15.46 -0.37
N GLN A 16 23.41 -14.28 -0.94
CA GLN A 16 23.69 -14.12 -2.37
C GLN A 16 24.99 -14.82 -2.80
N ARG A 17 26.00 -14.83 -1.94
CA ARG A 17 27.28 -15.52 -2.20
C ARG A 17 27.14 -17.03 -2.16
N THR A 18 26.31 -17.56 -1.28
CA THR A 18 26.10 -19.01 -1.11
C THR A 18 25.04 -19.55 -2.05
N SER A 19 23.94 -18.85 -2.26
CA SER A 19 22.84 -19.26 -3.15
C SER A 19 22.12 -18.05 -3.74
N PRO A 20 22.48 -17.65 -4.98
CA PRO A 20 21.78 -16.56 -5.67
C PRO A 20 20.28 -16.80 -5.82
N ARG A 21 19.86 -18.05 -5.96
CA ARG A 21 18.44 -18.42 -6.07
C ARG A 21 17.66 -18.11 -4.78
N LEU A 22 18.21 -18.46 -3.62
CA LEU A 22 17.60 -18.15 -2.33
C LEU A 22 17.57 -16.65 -2.09
N ALA A 23 18.62 -15.92 -2.46
CA ALA A 23 18.66 -14.47 -2.38
C ALA A 23 17.55 -13.83 -3.23
N ALA A 24 17.35 -14.30 -4.45
CA ALA A 24 16.30 -13.82 -5.35
C ALA A 24 14.89 -14.08 -4.78
N LEU A 25 14.65 -15.27 -4.21
CA LEU A 25 13.39 -15.61 -3.57
C LEU A 25 13.13 -14.73 -2.33
N TRP A 26 14.15 -14.48 -1.53
CA TRP A 26 14.05 -13.60 -0.37
C TRP A 26 13.75 -12.16 -0.77
N ALA A 27 14.47 -11.65 -1.77
CA ALA A 27 14.22 -10.30 -2.30
C ALA A 27 12.80 -10.15 -2.84
N ALA A 28 12.29 -11.12 -3.59
CA ALA A 28 10.94 -11.12 -4.11
C ALA A 28 9.90 -11.11 -2.97
N ARG A 29 10.13 -11.89 -1.92
CA ARG A 29 9.25 -11.93 -0.75
C ARG A 29 9.23 -10.61 0.01
N LEU A 30 10.38 -9.98 0.20
CA LEU A 30 10.47 -8.65 0.81
C LEU A 30 9.75 -7.59 -0.02
N PHE A 31 9.91 -7.63 -1.33
CA PHE A 31 9.23 -6.71 -2.24
C PHE A 31 7.70 -6.86 -2.19
N CYS A 32 7.21 -8.09 -2.11
CA CYS A 32 5.78 -8.38 -2.07
C CYS A 32 5.16 -8.22 -0.65
N SER A 33 5.98 -7.91 0.34
CA SER A 33 5.55 -7.76 1.74
C SER A 33 5.98 -6.40 2.30
N PRO A 34 5.45 -5.29 1.76
CA PRO A 34 5.83 -3.96 2.23
C PRO A 34 5.43 -3.76 3.70
N PRO A 35 6.20 -2.95 4.46
CA PRO A 35 5.89 -2.69 5.85
C PRO A 35 4.54 -1.97 5.97
N ARG A 36 3.78 -2.33 7.00
CA ARG A 36 2.54 -1.64 7.32
C ARG A 36 2.86 -0.22 7.80
N ARG A 37 2.23 0.76 7.16
CA ARG A 37 2.39 2.16 7.56
C ARG A 37 1.26 2.57 8.51
N TYR A 38 1.58 3.52 9.37
CA TYR A 38 0.62 4.10 10.29
C TYR A 38 -0.51 4.81 9.53
N ILE A 39 -1.74 4.63 10.03
CA ILE A 39 -2.92 5.35 9.56
C ILE A 39 -3.26 6.40 10.63
N SER A 40 -3.23 7.69 10.25
CA SER A 40 -3.63 8.77 11.14
C SER A 40 -5.15 8.72 11.42
N GLU A 41 -5.58 9.37 12.50
CA GLU A 41 -7.02 9.50 12.80
C GLU A 41 -7.80 10.16 11.66
N ARG A 42 -7.19 11.13 10.98
CA ARG A 42 -7.78 11.79 9.82
C ARG A 42 -8.00 10.82 8.66
N MET A 43 -7.01 9.99 8.36
CA MET A 43 -7.12 8.95 7.34
C MET A 43 -8.18 7.92 7.70
N ALA A 44 -8.20 7.47 8.95
CA ALA A 44 -9.21 6.51 9.43
C ALA A 44 -10.63 7.09 9.36
N GLY A 45 -10.81 8.35 9.74
CA GLY A 45 -12.09 9.05 9.63
C GLY A 45 -12.56 9.19 8.19
N TRP A 46 -11.65 9.49 7.28
CA TRP A 46 -11.98 9.58 5.86
C TRP A 46 -12.41 8.23 5.28
N LEU A 47 -11.72 7.15 5.61
CA LEU A 47 -12.12 5.81 5.20
C LEU A 47 -13.47 5.39 5.80
N ALA A 48 -13.74 5.75 7.05
CA ALA A 48 -15.01 5.45 7.72
C ALA A 48 -16.22 6.14 7.06
N ASN A 49 -16.01 7.30 6.45
CA ASN A 49 -17.03 8.05 5.72
C ASN A 49 -17.25 7.54 4.29
N GLY A 50 -16.36 6.73 3.78
CA GLY A 50 -16.47 6.12 2.46
C GLY A 50 -17.30 4.83 2.50
N ARG A 51 -17.82 4.43 1.37
CA ARG A 51 -18.46 3.12 1.22
C ARG A 51 -17.39 2.09 0.84
N ARG A 52 -17.10 1.19 1.77
CA ARG A 52 -16.16 0.10 1.51
C ARG A 52 -16.83 -1.02 0.72
N PHE A 53 -16.12 -1.54 -0.27
CA PHE A 53 -16.50 -2.74 -1.01
C PHE A 53 -15.26 -3.55 -1.40
N ASP A 54 -15.46 -4.80 -1.70
CA ASP A 54 -14.39 -5.70 -2.13
C ASP A 54 -14.50 -5.98 -3.63
N VAL A 55 -13.36 -5.94 -4.32
CA VAL A 55 -13.24 -6.32 -5.71
C VAL A 55 -12.50 -7.64 -5.78
N ASN A 56 -13.07 -8.62 -6.47
CA ASN A 56 -12.42 -9.91 -6.67
C ASN A 56 -11.49 -9.83 -7.88
N VAL A 57 -10.19 -10.06 -7.63
CA VAL A 57 -9.16 -10.08 -8.67
C VAL A 57 -8.40 -11.41 -8.57
N GLY A 58 -8.57 -12.27 -9.53
CA GLY A 58 -7.88 -13.56 -9.56
C GLY A 58 -8.11 -14.43 -8.32
N GLY A 59 -9.33 -14.44 -7.77
CA GLY A 59 -9.68 -15.17 -6.56
C GLY A 59 -9.28 -14.48 -5.25
N LYS A 60 -8.66 -13.30 -5.31
CA LYS A 60 -8.29 -12.51 -4.14
C LYS A 60 -9.20 -11.29 -4.00
N ARG A 61 -9.54 -10.95 -2.77
CA ARG A 61 -10.34 -9.77 -2.47
C ARG A 61 -9.45 -8.56 -2.28
N VAL A 62 -9.72 -7.51 -3.04
CA VAL A 62 -9.04 -6.22 -2.94
C VAL A 62 -10.02 -5.21 -2.36
N ALA A 63 -9.64 -4.56 -1.27
CA ALA A 63 -10.47 -3.55 -0.64
C ALA A 63 -10.47 -2.26 -1.45
N ALA A 64 -11.66 -1.68 -1.64
CA ALA A 64 -11.86 -0.42 -2.32
C ALA A 64 -12.87 0.43 -1.56
N TRP A 65 -12.82 1.73 -1.75
CA TRP A 65 -13.74 2.68 -1.14
C TRP A 65 -14.24 3.65 -2.20
N SER A 66 -15.47 4.10 -2.06
CA SER A 66 -16.04 5.15 -2.90
C SER A 66 -16.66 6.26 -2.05
N TRP A 67 -16.54 7.49 -2.52
CA TRP A 67 -17.11 8.68 -1.90
C TRP A 67 -17.84 9.48 -2.97
N GLY A 68 -18.91 10.15 -2.55
CA GLY A 68 -19.72 10.98 -3.44
C GLY A 68 -20.64 10.18 -4.35
N GLU A 69 -21.62 10.84 -4.91
CA GLU A 69 -22.64 10.23 -5.78
C GLU A 69 -22.85 10.99 -7.10
N ARG A 70 -22.21 12.14 -7.23
CA ARG A 70 -22.39 13.06 -8.36
C ARG A 70 -21.05 13.40 -9.00
N GLY A 71 -21.12 13.89 -10.23
CA GLY A 71 -19.95 14.30 -10.99
C GLY A 71 -19.27 13.15 -11.71
N PRO A 72 -18.19 13.44 -12.44
CA PRO A 72 -17.41 12.43 -13.14
C PRO A 72 -16.69 11.52 -12.15
N GLY A 73 -16.58 10.23 -12.50
CA GLY A 73 -15.84 9.26 -11.68
C GLY A 73 -14.32 9.50 -11.78
N VAL A 74 -13.66 9.55 -10.62
CA VAL A 74 -12.20 9.64 -10.54
C VAL A 74 -11.67 8.41 -9.80
N LEU A 75 -10.81 7.64 -10.44
CA LEU A 75 -10.18 6.46 -9.86
C LEU A 75 -8.81 6.83 -9.30
N LEU A 76 -8.60 6.59 -8.01
CA LEU A 76 -7.32 6.79 -7.34
C LEU A 76 -6.71 5.44 -6.96
N VAL A 77 -5.50 5.17 -7.42
CA VAL A 77 -4.79 3.92 -7.15
C VAL A 77 -3.47 4.23 -6.47
N HIS A 78 -3.25 3.66 -5.29
CA HIS A 78 -2.00 3.86 -4.56
C HIS A 78 -0.87 2.99 -5.11
N GLY A 79 0.37 3.42 -4.84
CA GLY A 79 1.57 2.68 -5.24
C GLY A 79 2.07 1.70 -4.18
N TRP A 80 3.21 1.11 -4.46
CA TRP A 80 3.87 0.15 -3.60
C TRP A 80 4.12 0.71 -2.19
N GLY A 81 3.82 -0.08 -1.19
CA GLY A 81 4.01 0.32 0.22
C GLY A 81 3.08 1.42 0.70
N SER A 82 2.09 1.80 -0.09
CA SER A 82 1.11 2.82 0.25
C SER A 82 -0.27 2.22 0.56
N ARG A 83 -1.25 3.06 0.76
CA ARG A 83 -2.65 2.71 1.04
C ARG A 83 -3.60 3.71 0.41
N GLY A 84 -4.84 3.30 0.16
CA GLY A 84 -5.89 4.18 -0.30
C GLY A 84 -6.12 5.40 0.60
N ALA A 85 -5.97 5.23 1.92
CA ALA A 85 -6.09 6.31 2.90
C ALA A 85 -5.13 7.48 2.66
N ARG A 86 -4.05 7.27 1.91
CA ARG A 86 -3.10 8.33 1.57
C ARG A 86 -3.69 9.42 0.68
N PHE A 87 -4.79 9.13 0.01
CA PHE A 87 -5.49 10.10 -0.84
C PHE A 87 -6.45 11.02 -0.07
N VAL A 88 -6.40 11.03 1.26
CA VAL A 88 -7.32 11.84 2.08
C VAL A 88 -7.32 13.32 1.70
N GLU A 89 -6.18 13.91 1.41
CA GLU A 89 -6.07 15.32 1.00
C GLU A 89 -6.67 15.54 -0.39
N LEU A 90 -6.21 14.78 -1.37
CA LEU A 90 -6.69 14.89 -2.75
C LEU A 90 -8.17 14.52 -2.86
N GLY A 91 -8.58 13.46 -2.18
CA GLY A 91 -9.97 13.04 -2.16
C GLY A 91 -10.91 14.08 -1.58
N GLY A 92 -10.47 14.76 -0.52
CA GLY A 92 -11.21 15.86 0.07
C GLY A 92 -11.41 17.03 -0.89
N VAL A 93 -10.36 17.39 -1.62
CA VAL A 93 -10.42 18.45 -2.65
C VAL A 93 -11.38 18.05 -3.78
N LEU A 94 -11.29 16.82 -4.27
CA LEU A 94 -12.16 16.34 -5.34
C LEU A 94 -13.64 16.33 -4.93
N LEU A 95 -13.94 15.89 -3.71
CA LEU A 95 -15.31 15.88 -3.17
C LEU A 95 -15.88 17.29 -3.01
N SER A 96 -15.07 18.25 -2.56
CA SER A 96 -15.51 19.64 -2.41
C SER A 96 -15.66 20.37 -3.73
N SER A 97 -15.08 19.86 -4.81
CA SER A 97 -15.22 20.44 -6.15
C SER A 97 -16.44 19.95 -6.92
N GLY A 98 -17.21 19.05 -6.34
CA GLY A 98 -18.41 18.48 -6.95
C GLY A 98 -18.16 17.19 -7.69
#